data_20d99cb1f968f5d082120fc64b67333e
#
_entry.id   20d99cb1f968f5d082120fc64b67333e
#
_cell.length_a   1.000
_cell.length_b   1.000
_cell.length_c   1.000
_cell.angle_alpha   90.00
_cell.angle_beta   90.00
_cell.angle_gamma   90.00
#
_symmetry.space_group_name_H-M   'P 1'
#
loop_
_entity.id
_entity.type
_entity.pdbx_description
1 polymer ?
#
loop_
_entity_poly.entity_id
_entity_poly.type
_entity_poly.pdbx_seq_one_letter_code
_entity_poly.pdbx_strand_id
1 'polypeptide(L)'
;MLQIGKLHHLKILNLPHNCLSTIEGLKDLKLLTWLGLSGNRICTIDSLSQNIHLEHLDLSDNKITNISDISYLKNLKVINCSHYLIVSF
;
A
#
# COMPACT_ATOMS: atom_id res chain seq x y z
N MET A 1 -7.70 -11.75 4.67
CA MET A 1 -6.97 -11.93 3.42
C MET A 1 -7.75 -11.36 2.26
N LEU A 2 -7.08 -10.61 1.42
CA LEU A 2 -7.72 -10.06 0.22
C LEU A 2 -7.76 -11.11 -0.89
N GLN A 3 -8.92 -11.25 -1.52
CA GLN A 3 -9.10 -12.22 -2.59
C GLN A 3 -9.41 -11.52 -3.92
N ILE A 4 -8.53 -10.62 -4.29
CA ILE A 4 -8.70 -9.79 -5.48
C ILE A 4 -7.58 -10.02 -6.51
N GLY A 5 -6.74 -11.04 -6.29
CA GLY A 5 -5.59 -11.28 -7.17
C GLY A 5 -5.94 -11.59 -8.61
N LYS A 6 -7.22 -11.99 -8.87
CA LYS A 6 -7.66 -12.25 -10.24
C LYS A 6 -7.97 -10.98 -11.02
N LEU A 7 -8.00 -9.83 -10.39
CA LEU A 7 -8.30 -8.55 -11.04
C LEU A 7 -7.02 -7.94 -11.59
N HIS A 8 -6.34 -8.64 -12.49
CA HIS A 8 -4.99 -8.31 -12.94
C HIS A 8 -4.86 -6.95 -13.63
N HIS A 9 -5.95 -6.43 -14.18
CA HIS A 9 -5.94 -5.16 -14.89
C HIS A 9 -6.33 -3.97 -14.02
N LEU A 10 -6.54 -4.20 -12.73
CA LEU A 10 -6.97 -3.15 -11.82
C LEU A 10 -5.87 -2.10 -11.68
N LYS A 11 -6.23 -0.83 -11.86
CA LYS A 11 -5.29 0.29 -11.75
C LYS A 11 -5.51 1.13 -10.50
N ILE A 12 -6.73 1.17 -10.01
CA ILE A 12 -7.09 1.96 -8.83
C ILE A 12 -7.81 1.05 -7.85
N LEU A 13 -7.33 1.02 -6.62
CA LEU A 13 -7.95 0.25 -5.54
C LEU A 13 -8.02 1.10 -4.30
N ASN A 14 -9.20 1.26 -3.75
CA ASN A 14 -9.40 2.04 -2.53
C ASN A 14 -10.18 1.20 -1.52
N LEU A 15 -9.54 0.86 -0.41
CA LEU A 15 -10.09 0.00 0.63
C LEU A 15 -9.95 0.64 2.01
N PRO A 16 -10.57 1.81 2.24
CA PRO A 16 -10.44 2.46 3.54
C PRO A 16 -11.25 1.71 4.61
N HIS A 17 -10.75 1.73 5.84
CA HIS A 17 -11.49 1.24 7.02
C HIS A 17 -11.95 -0.21 6.90
N ASN A 18 -11.05 -1.09 6.44
CA ASN A 18 -11.37 -2.51 6.27
C ASN A 18 -10.65 -3.43 7.26
N CYS A 19 -10.02 -2.87 8.28
CA CYS A 19 -9.31 -3.64 9.30
C CYS A 19 -8.23 -4.56 8.74
N LEU A 20 -7.66 -4.20 7.59
CA LEU A 20 -6.62 -5.00 6.96
C LEU A 20 -5.31 -4.87 7.75
N SER A 21 -4.71 -5.98 8.08
CA SER A 21 -3.41 -5.99 8.75
C SER A 21 -2.27 -6.34 7.79
N THR A 22 -2.58 -6.90 6.63
CA THR A 22 -1.59 -7.22 5.61
C THR A 22 -2.09 -6.79 4.25
N ILE A 23 -1.16 -6.61 3.31
CA ILE A 23 -1.46 -6.24 1.94
C ILE A 23 -0.91 -7.25 0.94
N GLU A 24 -0.61 -8.45 1.41
CA GLU A 24 0.00 -9.49 0.58
C GLU A 24 -0.86 -9.92 -0.61
N GLY A 25 -2.18 -9.79 -0.50
CA GLY A 25 -3.07 -10.13 -1.59
C GLY A 25 -2.96 -9.23 -2.81
N LEU A 26 -2.19 -8.15 -2.72
CA LEU A 26 -2.07 -7.17 -3.80
C LEU A 26 -0.91 -7.45 -4.76
N LYS A 27 -0.08 -8.42 -4.45
CA LYS A 27 1.16 -8.65 -5.21
C LYS A 27 0.93 -8.98 -6.67
N ASP A 28 -0.23 -9.54 -7.01
CA ASP A 28 -0.56 -9.91 -8.38
C ASP A 28 -1.20 -8.77 -9.18
N LEU A 29 -1.53 -7.66 -8.51
CA LEU A 29 -2.16 -6.50 -9.15
C LEU A 29 -1.07 -5.56 -9.66
N LYS A 30 -0.34 -6.00 -10.67
CA LYS A 30 0.90 -5.34 -11.11
C LYS A 30 0.68 -4.04 -11.86
N LEU A 31 -0.56 -3.75 -12.26
CA LEU A 31 -0.89 -2.52 -12.96
C LEU A 31 -1.43 -1.42 -12.06
N LEU A 32 -1.45 -1.63 -10.74
CA LEU A 32 -1.92 -0.61 -9.82
C LEU A 32 -1.07 0.66 -9.91
N THR A 33 -1.75 1.79 -10.07
CA THR A 33 -1.12 3.11 -10.03
C THR A 33 -1.57 3.91 -8.82
N TRP A 34 -2.74 3.61 -8.28
CA TRP A 34 -3.30 4.32 -7.13
C TRP A 34 -3.82 3.30 -6.12
N LEU A 35 -3.35 3.39 -4.89
CA LEU A 35 -3.74 2.47 -3.81
C LEU A 35 -4.07 3.26 -2.56
N GLY A 36 -5.31 3.13 -2.10
CA GLY A 36 -5.79 3.76 -0.88
C GLY A 36 -6.09 2.72 0.18
N LEU A 37 -5.40 2.78 1.30
CA LEU A 37 -5.54 1.84 2.41
C LEU A 37 -5.68 2.57 3.76
N SER A 38 -6.26 3.76 3.72
CA SER A 38 -6.40 4.57 4.92
C SER A 38 -7.28 3.89 5.98
N GLY A 39 -6.95 4.08 7.24
CA GLY A 39 -7.79 3.59 8.33
C GLY A 39 -7.77 2.08 8.52
N ASN A 40 -6.71 1.41 8.13
CA ASN A 40 -6.54 -0.02 8.34
C ASN A 40 -5.57 -0.27 9.51
N ARG A 41 -5.02 -1.47 9.59
CA ARG A 41 -4.10 -1.88 10.67
C ARG A 41 -2.77 -2.36 10.11
N ILE A 42 -2.33 -1.78 9.00
CA ILE A 42 -1.15 -2.21 8.29
C ILE A 42 0.10 -1.77 9.06
N CYS A 43 1.03 -2.70 9.27
CA CYS A 43 2.27 -2.44 9.98
C CYS A 43 3.47 -2.35 9.05
N THR A 44 3.46 -3.08 7.94
CA THR A 44 4.57 -3.12 7.00
C THR A 44 4.08 -2.94 5.58
N ILE A 45 4.95 -2.48 4.70
CA ILE A 45 4.63 -2.25 3.29
C ILE A 45 5.54 -3.02 2.35
N ASP A 46 6.31 -3.95 2.87
CA ASP A 46 7.24 -4.73 2.05
C ASP A 46 6.53 -5.60 1.01
N SER A 47 5.27 -5.94 1.23
CA SER A 47 4.47 -6.69 0.25
C SER A 47 4.19 -5.93 -1.02
N LEU A 48 4.49 -4.64 -1.08
CA LEU A 48 4.27 -3.83 -2.27
C LEU A 48 5.41 -3.90 -3.28
N SER A 49 6.40 -4.74 -3.06
CA SER A 49 7.59 -4.79 -3.91
C SER A 49 7.28 -5.12 -5.37
N GLN A 50 6.17 -5.79 -5.64
CA GLN A 50 5.76 -6.14 -7.01
C GLN A 50 4.90 -5.07 -7.68
N ASN A 51 4.43 -4.10 -6.93
CA ASN A 51 3.52 -3.08 -7.44
C ASN A 51 4.31 -1.86 -7.94
N ILE A 52 5.19 -2.10 -8.88
CA ILE A 52 6.21 -1.12 -9.32
C ILE A 52 5.65 0.07 -10.08
N HIS A 53 4.41 -0.01 -10.53
CA HIS A 53 3.76 1.11 -11.24
C HIS A 53 3.02 2.06 -10.32
N LEU A 54 3.04 1.82 -9.00
CA LEU A 54 2.36 2.71 -8.06
C LEU A 54 2.89 4.13 -8.16
N GLU A 55 1.96 5.07 -8.28
CA GLU A 55 2.24 6.51 -8.30
C GLU A 55 1.67 7.21 -7.08
N HIS A 56 0.60 6.70 -6.51
CA HIS A 56 -0.06 7.29 -5.35
C HIS A 56 -0.36 6.20 -4.32
N LEU A 57 0.04 6.44 -3.09
CA LEU A 57 -0.15 5.49 -2.00
C LEU A 57 -0.65 6.22 -0.75
N ASP A 58 -1.85 5.88 -0.30
CA ASP A 58 -2.43 6.46 0.90
C ASP A 58 -2.44 5.41 2.03
N LEU A 59 -1.61 5.64 3.03
CA LEU A 59 -1.46 4.77 4.19
C LEU A 59 -1.79 5.52 5.48
N SER A 60 -2.54 6.60 5.40
CA SER A 60 -2.88 7.37 6.58
C SER A 60 -3.69 6.51 7.57
N ASP A 61 -3.56 6.82 8.87
CA ASP A 61 -4.28 6.13 9.93
C ASP A 61 -4.06 4.61 9.95
N ASN A 62 -2.83 4.21 9.75
CA ASN A 62 -2.40 2.82 9.91
C ASN A 62 -1.40 2.72 11.07
N LYS A 63 -0.74 1.59 11.18
CA LYS A 63 0.20 1.31 12.27
C LYS A 63 1.62 1.09 11.76
N ILE A 64 1.96 1.75 10.66
CA ILE A 64 3.25 1.58 10.01
C ILE A 64 4.33 2.26 10.85
N THR A 65 5.41 1.55 11.10
CA THR A 65 6.54 2.06 11.88
C THR A 65 7.79 2.28 11.05
N ASN A 66 7.82 1.76 9.83
CA ASN A 66 8.99 1.86 8.98
C ASN A 66 8.56 1.88 7.52
N ILE A 67 9.00 2.90 6.77
CA ILE A 67 8.72 3.02 5.34
C ILE A 67 10.00 3.03 4.50
N SER A 68 11.12 2.55 5.06
CA SER A 68 12.39 2.57 4.35
C SER A 68 12.39 1.70 3.09
N ASP A 69 11.48 0.72 3.02
CA ASP A 69 11.44 -0.22 1.91
C ASP A 69 10.65 0.27 0.70
N ILE A 70 10.28 1.53 0.65
CA ILE A 70 9.58 2.07 -0.53
C ILE A 70 10.51 2.42 -1.68
N SER A 71 11.81 2.27 -1.50
CA SER A 71 12.79 2.66 -2.52
C SER A 71 12.62 1.93 -3.85
N TYR A 72 12.03 0.74 -3.85
CA TYR A 72 11.76 0.01 -5.07
C TYR A 72 10.53 0.53 -5.83
N LEU A 73 9.72 1.39 -5.20
CA LEU A 73 8.55 1.98 -5.85
C LEU A 73 8.99 3.24 -6.60
N LYS A 74 9.69 3.06 -7.69
CA LYS A 74 10.39 4.14 -8.39
C LYS A 74 9.46 5.14 -9.08
N ASN A 75 8.21 4.76 -9.31
CA ASN A 75 7.23 5.65 -9.93
C ASN A 75 6.38 6.40 -8.92
N LEU A 76 6.61 6.18 -7.63
CA LEU A 76 5.80 6.78 -6.58
C LEU A 76 6.00 8.30 -6.55
N LYS A 77 4.90 9.03 -6.66
CA LYS A 77 4.87 10.50 -6.68
C LYS A 77 4.29 11.08 -5.40
N VAL A 78 3.33 10.39 -4.80
CA VAL A 78 2.64 10.86 -3.61
C VAL A 78 2.50 9.72 -2.62
N ILE A 79 2.92 9.98 -1.38
CA ILE A 79 2.62 9.08 -0.28
C ILE A 79 1.99 9.89 0.85
N ASN A 80 0.81 9.47 1.28
CA ASN A 80 0.14 10.07 2.44
C ASN A 80 0.28 9.12 3.61
N CYS A 81 0.91 9.59 4.66
CA CYS A 81 1.21 8.79 5.83
C CYS A 81 0.92 9.55 7.12
N SER A 82 -0.09 10.40 7.10
CA SER A 82 -0.50 11.15 8.29
C SER A 82 -1.07 10.22 9.36
N HIS A 83 -0.97 10.66 10.60
CA HIS A 83 -1.55 9.98 11.77
C HIS A 83 -0.97 8.61 12.05
N TYR A 84 0.31 8.38 11.76
CA TYR A 84 0.97 7.20 12.25
C TYR A 84 2.42 7.51 12.65
N LEU A 85 2.98 6.58 13.38
CA LEU A 85 4.31 6.75 13.94
C LEU A 85 5.36 6.18 12.99
N ILE A 86 6.23 7.05 12.50
CA ILE A 86 7.36 6.63 11.69
C ILE A 86 8.60 6.67 12.57
N VAL A 87 9.30 5.56 12.68
CA VAL A 87 10.50 5.48 13.50
C VAL A 87 11.78 5.45 12.69
N SER A 88 11.70 5.21 11.38
CA SER A 88 12.86 5.31 10.49
C SER A 88 12.43 5.47 9.04
N PHE A 89 13.38 5.94 8.28
CA PHE A 89 13.23 6.08 6.84
C PHE A 89 14.26 5.20 6.15
#